data_774eb0ba3fef5d2f1e69618e9c5de395
#
_entry.id   774eb0ba3fef5d2f1e69618e9c5de395
#
_cell.length_a   1.000
_cell.length_b   1.000
_cell.length_c   1.000
_cell.angle_alpha   90.00
_cell.angle_beta   90.00
_cell.angle_gamma   90.00
#
_symmetry.space_group_name_H-M   'P 1'
#
loop_
_entity.id
_entity.type
_entity.pdbx_description
1 polymer ?
#
loop_
_entity_poly.entity_id
_entity_poly.type
_entity_poly.pdbx_seq_one_letter_code
_entity_poly.pdbx_strand_id
1 'polypeptide(L)'
;MDSALNGLHIGILVTDGFEQVEMTQPKEALEGEGAITKIISRRQDTVQGMNHDAPADQFPVDLYFDEVSSQDFDAILLPGGEVNSARIRAIPEAQKIVKDIVAEGKPLAVICHGAWLLVSAGLVQGKTLTSYPTLEQDIRDAGGNWVDREVVVDGNWVSSRKPDDIPAFNREMIEVFGQRMRDSVRGTPDEGAAGMASS
;
A
#
# COMPACT_ATOMS: atom_id res chain seq x y z
N MET A 1 21.46 -7.71 -12.71
CA MET A 1 21.23 -7.00 -11.43
C MET A 1 19.94 -7.53 -10.86
N ASP A 2 19.97 -8.03 -9.64
CA ASP A 2 18.72 -8.44 -9.00
C ASP A 2 17.85 -7.21 -8.80
N SER A 3 16.60 -7.28 -9.26
CA SER A 3 15.63 -6.19 -9.10
C SER A 3 15.32 -5.98 -7.62
N ALA A 4 15.15 -4.72 -7.19
CA ALA A 4 15.06 -4.33 -5.78
C ALA A 4 13.92 -5.02 -5.01
N LEU A 5 12.85 -5.44 -5.71
CA LEU A 5 11.63 -6.01 -5.13
C LEU A 5 11.36 -7.44 -5.63
N ASN A 6 12.36 -8.13 -6.13
CA ASN A 6 12.18 -9.42 -6.79
C ASN A 6 11.46 -10.44 -5.89
N GLY A 7 10.28 -10.89 -6.34
CA GLY A 7 9.44 -11.86 -5.65
C GLY A 7 8.60 -11.31 -4.50
N LEU A 8 8.64 -10.00 -4.22
CA LEU A 8 7.82 -9.38 -3.19
C LEU A 8 6.33 -9.40 -3.58
N HIS A 9 5.47 -9.90 -2.72
CA HIS A 9 4.03 -9.94 -2.94
C HIS A 9 3.37 -8.66 -2.39
N ILE A 10 2.73 -7.89 -3.27
CA ILE A 10 2.12 -6.62 -2.93
C ILE A 10 0.62 -6.66 -3.24
N GLY A 11 -0.19 -6.38 -2.23
CA GLY A 11 -1.63 -6.22 -2.38
C GLY A 11 -2.00 -4.78 -2.70
N ILE A 12 -2.82 -4.60 -3.73
CA ILE A 12 -3.40 -3.30 -4.11
C ILE A 12 -4.88 -3.35 -3.77
N LEU A 13 -5.29 -2.57 -2.77
CA LEU A 13 -6.65 -2.57 -2.26
C LEU A 13 -7.45 -1.45 -2.92
N VAL A 14 -8.46 -1.79 -3.70
CA VAL A 14 -9.30 -0.84 -4.42
C VAL A 14 -10.75 -1.30 -4.50
N THR A 15 -11.66 -0.34 -4.70
CA THR A 15 -13.04 -0.55 -5.16
C THR A 15 -13.28 0.31 -6.39
N ASP A 16 -14.47 0.23 -6.98
CA ASP A 16 -14.83 1.13 -8.09
C ASP A 16 -14.65 2.60 -7.73
N GLY A 17 -14.18 3.38 -8.67
CA GLY A 17 -14.00 4.82 -8.52
C GLY A 17 -12.61 5.23 -8.03
N PHE A 18 -11.61 4.35 -8.10
CA PHE A 18 -10.23 4.72 -7.80
C PHE A 18 -9.65 5.61 -8.93
N GLU A 19 -8.78 6.54 -8.57
CA GLU A 19 -8.04 7.32 -9.56
C GLU A 19 -7.06 6.41 -10.28
N GLN A 20 -7.26 6.22 -11.59
CA GLN A 20 -6.57 5.16 -12.33
C GLN A 20 -5.05 5.25 -12.28
N VAL A 21 -4.49 6.45 -12.50
CA VAL A 21 -3.04 6.64 -12.53
C VAL A 21 -2.38 6.37 -11.18
N GLU A 22 -3.11 6.55 -10.08
CA GLU A 22 -2.64 6.26 -8.72
C GLU A 22 -2.56 4.76 -8.41
N MET A 23 -3.15 3.94 -9.24
CA MET A 23 -2.99 2.49 -9.22
C MET A 23 -2.02 2.02 -10.30
N THR A 24 -2.23 2.41 -11.54
CA THR A 24 -1.47 1.88 -12.68
C THR A 24 0.01 2.26 -12.66
N GLN A 25 0.34 3.52 -12.38
CA GLN A 25 1.73 3.96 -12.38
C GLN A 25 2.55 3.38 -11.22
N PRO A 26 2.07 3.37 -9.96
CA PRO A 26 2.76 2.66 -8.89
C PRO A 26 2.86 1.14 -9.13
N LYS A 27 1.81 0.52 -9.66
CA LYS A 27 1.82 -0.91 -10.01
C LYS A 27 2.91 -1.24 -11.03
N GLU A 28 3.00 -0.47 -12.10
CA GLU A 28 4.04 -0.63 -13.13
C GLU A 28 5.45 -0.43 -12.55
N ALA A 29 5.62 0.56 -11.67
CA ALA A 29 6.90 0.81 -11.01
C ALA A 29 7.32 -0.37 -10.12
N LEU A 30 6.39 -0.94 -9.36
CA LEU A 30 6.64 -2.10 -8.51
C LEU A 30 6.98 -3.35 -9.33
N GLU A 31 6.22 -3.63 -10.36
CA GLU A 31 6.45 -4.78 -11.25
C GLU A 31 7.75 -4.64 -12.05
N GLY A 32 8.10 -3.42 -12.45
CA GLY A 32 9.39 -3.11 -13.08
C GLY A 32 10.59 -3.45 -12.20
N GLU A 33 10.41 -3.46 -10.89
CA GLU A 33 11.42 -3.86 -9.89
C GLU A 33 11.27 -5.33 -9.44
N GLY A 34 10.45 -6.12 -10.13
CA GLY A 34 10.30 -7.55 -9.91
C GLY A 34 9.26 -7.95 -8.87
N ALA A 35 8.46 -7.03 -8.36
CA ALA A 35 7.36 -7.34 -7.46
C ALA A 35 6.23 -8.08 -8.17
N ILE A 36 5.49 -8.86 -7.40
CA ILE A 36 4.26 -9.54 -7.82
C ILE A 36 3.10 -8.79 -7.20
N THR A 37 2.29 -8.12 -8.01
CA THR A 37 1.15 -7.34 -7.55
C THR A 37 -0.16 -8.08 -7.78
N LYS A 38 -1.12 -7.89 -6.86
CA LYS A 38 -2.49 -8.41 -6.97
C LYS A 38 -3.48 -7.31 -6.65
N ILE A 39 -4.47 -7.13 -7.53
CA ILE A 39 -5.60 -6.24 -7.31
C ILE A 39 -6.63 -6.97 -6.46
N ILE A 40 -6.93 -6.41 -5.29
CA ILE A 40 -7.83 -6.99 -4.31
C ILE A 40 -9.04 -6.08 -4.15
N SER A 41 -10.23 -6.64 -4.25
CA SER A 41 -11.47 -5.91 -4.14
C SER A 41 -12.60 -6.75 -3.53
N ARG A 42 -13.81 -6.20 -3.58
CA ARG A 42 -15.03 -6.97 -3.30
C ARG A 42 -15.20 -8.09 -4.31
N ARG A 43 -16.14 -9.00 -4.07
CA ARG A 43 -16.54 -10.05 -5.01
C ARG A 43 -17.20 -9.47 -6.25
N GLN A 44 -16.37 -9.12 -7.22
CA GLN A 44 -16.75 -8.62 -8.54
C GLN A 44 -15.66 -8.97 -9.54
N ASP A 45 -16.00 -9.05 -10.82
CA ASP A 45 -15.05 -9.48 -11.85
C ASP A 45 -14.00 -8.40 -12.18
N THR A 46 -14.44 -7.14 -12.19
CA THR A 46 -13.60 -5.99 -12.55
C THR A 46 -13.83 -4.83 -11.59
N VAL A 47 -12.82 -3.94 -11.51
CA VAL A 47 -12.94 -2.64 -10.84
C VAL A 47 -12.80 -1.51 -11.85
N GLN A 48 -13.60 -0.45 -11.65
CA GLN A 48 -13.65 0.71 -12.53
C GLN A 48 -12.65 1.78 -12.06
N GLY A 49 -11.66 2.08 -12.92
CA GLY A 49 -10.79 3.24 -12.77
C GLY A 49 -11.47 4.51 -13.25
N MET A 50 -11.01 5.64 -12.71
CA MET A 50 -11.49 6.98 -13.05
C MET A 50 -10.32 7.85 -13.50
N ASN A 51 -10.62 8.77 -14.40
CA ASN A 51 -9.79 9.93 -14.70
C ASN A 51 -10.54 11.17 -14.21
N HIS A 52 -10.28 11.57 -12.98
CA HIS A 52 -11.07 12.52 -12.21
C HIS A 52 -12.54 12.10 -12.16
N ASP A 53 -13.44 12.84 -12.79
CA ASP A 53 -14.89 12.57 -12.79
C ASP A 53 -15.34 11.67 -13.95
N ALA A 54 -14.45 11.30 -14.85
CA ALA A 54 -14.76 10.50 -16.03
C ALA A 54 -14.37 9.03 -15.84
N PRO A 55 -15.24 8.07 -16.20
CA PRO A 55 -14.86 6.67 -16.24
C PRO A 55 -13.68 6.44 -17.19
N ALA A 56 -12.68 5.69 -16.72
CA ALA A 56 -11.52 5.26 -17.50
C ALA A 56 -11.62 3.74 -17.77
N ASP A 57 -10.53 2.99 -17.54
CA ASP A 57 -10.50 1.58 -17.84
C ASP A 57 -11.10 0.71 -16.72
N GLN A 58 -11.42 -0.53 -17.06
CA GLN A 58 -11.75 -1.57 -16.10
C GLN A 58 -10.58 -2.54 -15.96
N PHE A 59 -10.36 -3.02 -14.74
CA PHE A 59 -9.25 -3.93 -14.42
C PHE A 59 -9.79 -5.20 -13.79
N PRO A 60 -9.26 -6.38 -14.15
CA PRO A 60 -9.64 -7.63 -13.50
C PRO A 60 -9.30 -7.60 -12.01
N VAL A 61 -10.21 -8.09 -11.19
CA VAL A 61 -9.96 -8.35 -9.77
C VAL A 61 -9.23 -9.68 -9.66
N ASP A 62 -8.06 -9.69 -9.01
CA ASP A 62 -7.27 -10.91 -8.86
C ASP A 62 -7.72 -11.74 -7.66
N LEU A 63 -8.03 -11.08 -6.54
CA LEU A 63 -8.42 -11.71 -5.28
C LEU A 63 -9.50 -10.88 -4.59
N TYR A 64 -10.27 -11.50 -3.70
CA TYR A 64 -11.32 -10.83 -2.95
C TYR A 64 -10.90 -10.58 -1.50
N PHE A 65 -11.39 -9.47 -0.90
CA PHE A 65 -11.06 -9.10 0.48
C PHE A 65 -11.36 -10.21 1.49
N ASP A 66 -12.39 -11.02 1.27
CA ASP A 66 -12.81 -12.10 2.18
C ASP A 66 -12.08 -13.43 1.94
N GLU A 67 -11.18 -13.48 0.98
CA GLU A 67 -10.36 -14.67 0.66
C GLU A 67 -8.90 -14.54 1.08
N VAL A 68 -8.44 -13.33 1.39
CA VAL A 68 -7.05 -13.04 1.68
C VAL A 68 -6.83 -12.62 3.13
N SER A 69 -5.60 -12.75 3.57
CA SER A 69 -5.14 -12.20 4.83
C SER A 69 -3.84 -11.42 4.64
N SER A 70 -3.41 -10.71 5.67
CA SER A 70 -2.11 -10.02 5.68
C SER A 70 -0.92 -10.94 5.41
N GLN A 71 -1.06 -12.25 5.71
CA GLN A 71 -0.01 -13.24 5.48
C GLN A 71 0.28 -13.48 3.99
N ASP A 72 -0.65 -13.14 3.12
CA ASP A 72 -0.50 -13.29 1.66
C ASP A 72 0.39 -12.19 1.04
N PHE A 73 0.69 -11.13 1.80
CA PHE A 73 1.41 -9.96 1.29
C PHE A 73 2.60 -9.55 2.15
N ASP A 74 3.62 -9.01 1.49
CA ASP A 74 4.78 -8.39 2.12
C ASP A 74 4.59 -6.89 2.32
N ALA A 75 3.75 -6.27 1.51
CA ALA A 75 3.43 -4.85 1.54
C ALA A 75 2.06 -4.60 0.91
N ILE A 76 1.49 -3.42 1.14
CA ILE A 76 0.25 -2.99 0.51
C ILE A 76 0.38 -1.61 -0.11
N LEU A 77 -0.41 -1.39 -1.18
CA LEU A 77 -0.60 -0.11 -1.86
C LEU A 77 -2.07 0.28 -1.76
N LEU A 78 -2.32 1.52 -1.34
CA LEU A 78 -3.65 2.11 -1.22
C LEU A 78 -3.80 3.28 -2.19
N PRO A 79 -4.30 3.07 -3.41
CA PRO A 79 -4.64 4.13 -4.34
C PRO A 79 -5.77 5.01 -3.79
N GLY A 80 -5.88 6.22 -4.33
CA GLY A 80 -6.92 7.17 -3.96
C GLY A 80 -8.15 7.10 -4.86
N GLY A 81 -8.66 8.25 -5.19
CA GLY A 81 -9.99 8.44 -5.77
C GLY A 81 -11.03 8.60 -4.67
N GLU A 82 -11.77 9.69 -4.70
CA GLU A 82 -12.71 10.03 -3.63
C GLU A 82 -13.79 8.97 -3.46
N VAL A 83 -14.38 8.48 -4.57
CA VAL A 83 -15.45 7.48 -4.55
C VAL A 83 -14.94 6.14 -4.01
N ASN A 84 -13.79 5.67 -4.51
CA ASN A 84 -13.14 4.48 -3.99
C ASN A 84 -12.88 4.60 -2.49
N SER A 85 -12.27 5.68 -2.07
CA SER A 85 -11.85 5.87 -0.68
C SER A 85 -13.02 5.98 0.28
N ALA A 86 -14.11 6.64 -0.13
CA ALA A 86 -15.35 6.70 0.64
C ALA A 86 -16.01 5.33 0.82
N ARG A 87 -15.88 4.45 -0.16
CA ARG A 87 -16.41 3.07 -0.11
C ARG A 87 -15.53 2.14 0.70
N ILE A 88 -14.23 2.09 0.37
CA ILE A 88 -13.30 1.12 0.96
C ILE A 88 -13.12 1.33 2.46
N ARG A 89 -13.16 2.59 2.92
CA ARG A 89 -13.03 2.92 4.35
C ARG A 89 -14.07 2.26 5.24
N ALA A 90 -15.23 1.90 4.69
CA ALA A 90 -16.34 1.28 5.40
C ALA A 90 -16.36 -0.26 5.28
N ILE A 91 -15.40 -0.87 4.58
CA ILE A 91 -15.34 -2.32 4.38
C ILE A 91 -14.56 -2.96 5.52
N PRO A 92 -15.20 -3.77 6.40
CA PRO A 92 -14.52 -4.36 7.56
C PRO A 92 -13.33 -5.24 7.18
N GLU A 93 -13.43 -6.00 6.10
CA GLU A 93 -12.36 -6.88 5.62
C GLU A 93 -11.14 -6.09 5.14
N ALA A 94 -11.35 -4.96 4.46
CA ALA A 94 -10.27 -4.07 4.05
C ALA A 94 -9.60 -3.41 5.26
N GLN A 95 -10.39 -2.96 6.24
CA GLN A 95 -9.85 -2.44 7.50
C GLN A 95 -9.02 -3.49 8.23
N LYS A 96 -9.48 -4.74 8.28
CA LYS A 96 -8.76 -5.83 8.92
C LYS A 96 -7.39 -6.07 8.26
N ILE A 97 -7.34 -6.10 6.93
CA ILE A 97 -6.09 -6.30 6.20
C ILE A 97 -5.08 -5.21 6.56
N VAL A 98 -5.45 -3.93 6.52
CA VAL A 98 -4.52 -2.85 6.83
C VAL A 98 -4.10 -2.83 8.30
N LYS A 99 -5.00 -3.16 9.22
CA LYS A 99 -4.66 -3.30 10.65
C LYS A 99 -3.63 -4.40 10.88
N ASP A 100 -3.82 -5.54 10.27
CA ASP A 100 -2.91 -6.67 10.41
C ASP A 100 -1.54 -6.39 9.77
N ILE A 101 -1.52 -5.78 8.58
CA ILE A 101 -0.30 -5.32 7.90
C ILE A 101 0.52 -4.40 8.81
N VAL A 102 -0.12 -3.43 9.42
CA VAL A 102 0.54 -2.47 10.33
C VAL A 102 1.03 -3.17 11.59
N ALA A 103 0.20 -4.02 12.21
CA ALA A 103 0.56 -4.77 13.41
C ALA A 103 1.76 -5.72 13.17
N GLU A 104 1.89 -6.26 11.98
CA GLU A 104 2.99 -7.15 11.58
C GLU A 104 4.25 -6.38 11.15
N GLY A 105 4.22 -5.06 11.17
CA GLY A 105 5.36 -4.22 10.77
C GLY A 105 5.66 -4.27 9.28
N LYS A 106 4.69 -4.62 8.45
CA LYS A 106 4.82 -4.63 7.00
C LYS A 106 4.61 -3.22 6.43
N PRO A 107 5.36 -2.84 5.38
CA PRO A 107 5.26 -1.50 4.83
C PRO A 107 3.97 -1.26 4.06
N LEU A 108 3.56 0.00 4.00
CA LEU A 108 2.46 0.46 3.17
C LEU A 108 2.78 1.76 2.44
N ALA A 109 2.16 1.91 1.29
CA ALA A 109 2.19 3.13 0.49
C ALA A 109 0.76 3.59 0.22
N VAL A 110 0.49 4.86 0.41
CA VAL A 110 -0.85 5.44 0.32
C VAL A 110 -0.81 6.78 -0.38
N ILE A 111 -1.74 7.03 -1.27
CA ILE A 111 -1.79 8.29 -2.01
C ILE A 111 -3.20 8.90 -2.02
N CYS A 112 -3.25 10.23 -1.98
CA CYS A 112 -4.48 11.02 -2.17
C CYS A 112 -5.52 10.72 -1.08
N HIS A 113 -6.75 10.39 -1.47
CA HIS A 113 -7.84 10.01 -0.56
C HIS A 113 -7.65 8.60 0.07
N GLY A 114 -6.68 7.81 -0.41
CA GLY A 114 -6.43 6.47 0.12
C GLY A 114 -6.17 6.43 1.63
N ALA A 115 -5.67 7.51 2.21
CA ALA A 115 -5.45 7.63 3.64
C ALA A 115 -6.75 7.56 4.48
N TRP A 116 -7.92 7.75 3.87
CA TRP A 116 -9.20 7.65 4.57
C TRP A 116 -9.46 6.28 5.19
N LEU A 117 -9.03 5.23 4.50
CA LEU A 117 -9.09 3.87 5.05
C LEU A 117 -8.26 3.74 6.33
N LEU A 118 -7.07 4.34 6.36
CA LEU A 118 -6.19 4.32 7.53
C LEU A 118 -6.79 5.10 8.71
N VAL A 119 -7.45 6.22 8.43
CA VAL A 119 -8.19 6.99 9.45
C VAL A 119 -9.31 6.14 10.05
N SER A 120 -10.13 5.51 9.21
CA SER A 120 -11.26 4.68 9.65
C SER A 120 -10.81 3.43 10.40
N ALA A 121 -9.65 2.89 10.06
CA ALA A 121 -9.05 1.76 10.77
C ALA A 121 -8.34 2.15 12.08
N GLY A 122 -8.29 3.44 12.42
CA GLY A 122 -7.67 3.91 13.68
C GLY A 122 -6.15 3.84 13.69
N LEU A 123 -5.47 3.95 12.54
CA LEU A 123 -4.04 3.68 12.42
C LEU A 123 -3.16 4.92 12.33
N VAL A 124 -3.74 6.12 12.18
CA VAL A 124 -2.94 7.33 11.91
C VAL A 124 -2.43 8.03 13.17
N GLN A 125 -2.88 7.65 14.34
CA GLN A 125 -2.45 8.27 15.60
C GLN A 125 -0.93 8.16 15.77
N GLY A 126 -0.27 9.28 15.96
CA GLY A 126 1.19 9.35 16.14
C GLY A 126 1.99 9.22 14.85
N LYS A 127 1.33 9.07 13.71
CA LYS A 127 1.99 9.01 12.39
C LYS A 127 2.11 10.39 11.77
N THR A 128 3.22 10.62 11.08
CA THR A 128 3.40 11.78 10.19
C THR A 128 3.12 11.35 8.77
N LEU A 129 2.15 11.98 8.11
CA LEU A 129 1.76 11.63 6.76
C LEU A 129 1.20 12.84 6.01
N THR A 130 1.10 12.69 4.71
CA THR A 130 0.35 13.58 3.84
C THR A 130 -0.80 12.83 3.16
N SER A 131 -1.67 13.57 2.51
CA SER A 131 -2.82 13.05 1.78
C SER A 131 -3.35 14.12 0.83
N TYR A 132 -4.42 13.79 0.10
CA TYR A 132 -5.21 14.83 -0.53
C TYR A 132 -5.63 15.86 0.53
N PRO A 133 -5.49 17.18 0.25
CA PRO A 133 -5.61 18.20 1.29
C PRO A 133 -6.93 18.23 2.05
N THR A 134 -8.03 17.77 1.45
CA THR A 134 -9.35 17.73 2.10
C THR A 134 -9.42 16.78 3.30
N LEU A 135 -8.47 15.85 3.43
CA LEU A 135 -8.39 14.92 4.55
C LEU A 135 -7.56 15.43 5.73
N GLU A 136 -6.97 16.61 5.60
CA GLU A 136 -6.11 17.18 6.67
C GLU A 136 -6.80 17.16 8.02
N GLN A 137 -8.04 17.67 8.11
CA GLN A 137 -8.76 17.76 9.37
C GLN A 137 -9.08 16.37 9.95
N ASP A 138 -9.52 15.43 9.11
CA ASP A 138 -9.82 14.06 9.54
C ASP A 138 -8.58 13.37 10.12
N ILE A 139 -7.42 13.56 9.49
CA ILE A 139 -6.16 12.98 9.95
C ILE A 139 -5.73 13.63 11.27
N ARG A 140 -5.82 14.96 11.40
CA ARG A 140 -5.49 15.66 12.65
C ARG A 140 -6.42 15.28 13.79
N ASP A 141 -7.71 15.19 13.54
CA ASP A 141 -8.70 14.79 14.54
C ASP A 141 -8.48 13.32 15.01
N ALA A 142 -7.94 12.48 14.14
CA ALA A 142 -7.57 11.11 14.48
C ALA A 142 -6.18 10.97 15.13
N GLY A 143 -5.51 12.08 15.41
CA GLY A 143 -4.21 12.12 16.11
C GLY A 143 -2.99 11.99 15.20
N GLY A 144 -3.18 12.10 13.89
CA GLY A 144 -2.09 12.13 12.92
C GLY A 144 -1.44 13.52 12.79
N ASN A 145 -0.19 13.55 12.43
CA ASN A 145 0.54 14.77 12.09
C ASN A 145 0.55 14.95 10.57
N TRP A 146 -0.43 15.70 10.06
CA TRP A 146 -0.53 15.96 8.62
C TRP A 146 0.44 17.07 8.20
N VAL A 147 1.19 16.81 7.11
CA VAL A 147 2.12 17.78 6.51
C VAL A 147 1.86 17.90 5.02
N ASP A 148 1.97 19.11 4.49
CA ASP A 148 1.78 19.37 3.05
C ASP A 148 3.11 19.20 2.32
N ARG A 149 3.38 17.99 1.87
CA ARG A 149 4.59 17.63 1.12
C ARG A 149 4.24 16.68 -0.02
N GLU A 150 5.03 16.71 -1.06
CA GLU A 150 4.94 15.83 -2.22
C GLU A 150 5.03 14.34 -1.84
N VAL A 151 5.92 14.00 -0.91
CA VAL A 151 6.05 12.66 -0.35
C VAL A 151 6.52 12.74 1.11
N VAL A 152 5.96 11.87 1.93
CA VAL A 152 6.36 11.73 3.34
C VAL A 152 6.67 10.27 3.60
N VAL A 153 7.83 10.04 4.21
CA VAL A 153 8.23 8.73 4.71
C VAL A 153 8.28 8.80 6.24
N ASP A 154 7.48 7.99 6.90
CA ASP A 154 7.49 7.82 8.34
C ASP A 154 7.63 6.33 8.67
N GLY A 155 8.82 5.93 9.09
CA GLY A 155 9.14 4.52 9.24
C GLY A 155 8.97 3.76 7.92
N ASN A 156 8.04 2.82 7.90
CA ASN A 156 7.73 2.03 6.71
C ASN A 156 6.42 2.47 6.01
N TRP A 157 5.95 3.68 6.28
CA TRP A 157 4.82 4.30 5.59
C TRP A 157 5.30 5.34 4.59
N VAL A 158 4.79 5.26 3.37
CA VAL A 158 5.01 6.27 2.32
C VAL A 158 3.68 6.87 1.95
N SER A 159 3.58 8.20 1.94
CA SER A 159 2.36 8.90 1.59
C SER A 159 2.60 10.06 0.63
N SER A 160 1.64 10.32 -0.25
CA SER A 160 1.63 11.43 -1.21
C SER A 160 0.21 12.00 -1.37
N ARG A 161 0.09 13.14 -2.05
CA ARG A 161 -1.15 13.94 -2.05
C ARG A 161 -2.05 13.70 -3.26
N LYS A 162 -1.45 13.51 -4.45
CA LYS A 162 -2.16 13.60 -5.73
C LYS A 162 -1.32 13.03 -6.89
N PRO A 163 -1.90 12.86 -8.09
CA PRO A 163 -1.17 12.30 -9.23
C PRO A 163 0.15 12.99 -9.57
N ASP A 164 0.25 14.31 -9.39
CA ASP A 164 1.50 15.05 -9.66
C ASP A 164 2.67 14.57 -8.80
N ASP A 165 2.38 13.97 -7.66
CA ASP A 165 3.39 13.48 -6.71
C ASP A 165 3.88 12.06 -7.03
N ILE A 166 3.27 11.36 -7.99
CA ILE A 166 3.55 9.94 -8.27
C ILE A 166 5.03 9.64 -8.52
N PRO A 167 5.80 10.45 -9.27
CA PRO A 167 7.21 10.13 -9.45
C PRO A 167 8.01 10.04 -8.13
N ALA A 168 7.82 10.99 -7.22
CA ALA A 168 8.44 10.97 -5.90
C ALA A 168 7.89 9.82 -5.03
N PHE A 169 6.58 9.62 -5.07
CA PHE A 169 5.90 8.52 -4.38
C PHE A 169 6.45 7.15 -4.79
N ASN A 170 6.56 6.89 -6.08
CA ASN A 170 7.09 5.63 -6.60
C ASN A 170 8.54 5.39 -6.16
N ARG A 171 9.37 6.43 -6.22
CA ARG A 171 10.78 6.33 -5.81
C ARG A 171 10.91 5.92 -4.33
N GLU A 172 10.21 6.62 -3.45
CA GLU A 172 10.26 6.32 -2.01
C GLU A 172 9.58 5.00 -1.66
N MET A 173 8.49 4.65 -2.34
CA MET A 173 7.80 3.37 -2.17
C MET A 173 8.74 2.19 -2.49
N ILE A 174 9.43 2.25 -3.61
CA ILE A 174 10.40 1.21 -4.01
C ILE A 174 11.52 1.09 -2.97
N GLU A 175 12.05 2.21 -2.49
CA GLU A 175 13.11 2.19 -1.46
C GLU A 175 12.63 1.58 -0.15
N VAL A 176 11.47 2.00 0.34
CA VAL A 176 10.90 1.50 1.61
C VAL A 176 10.54 0.02 1.52
N PHE A 177 9.90 -0.41 0.42
CA PHE A 177 9.57 -1.82 0.22
C PHE A 177 10.83 -2.69 0.04
N GLY A 178 11.84 -2.16 -0.66
CA GLY A 178 13.13 -2.83 -0.82
C GLY A 178 13.89 -2.98 0.50
N GLN A 179 13.77 -2.04 1.42
CA GLN A 179 14.37 -2.15 2.75
C GLN A 179 13.78 -3.33 3.52
N ARG A 180 12.48 -3.54 3.47
CA ARG A 180 11.81 -4.71 4.07
C ARG A 180 12.41 -6.02 3.57
N MET A 181 12.67 -6.10 2.28
CA MET A 181 13.28 -7.30 1.68
C MET A 181 14.70 -7.53 2.20
N ARG A 182 15.52 -6.49 2.26
CA ARG A 182 16.90 -6.57 2.79
C ARG A 182 16.92 -7.02 4.25
N ASP A 183 15.98 -6.54 5.06
CA ASP A 183 15.89 -6.88 6.48
C ASP A 183 15.42 -8.33 6.68
N SER A 184 14.50 -8.82 5.86
CA SER A 184 14.04 -10.21 5.93
C SER A 184 15.13 -11.21 5.57
N VAL A 185 16.01 -10.88 4.61
CA VAL A 185 17.16 -11.73 4.24
C VAL A 185 18.23 -11.75 5.33
N ARG A 186 18.44 -10.63 6.03
CA ARG A 186 19.42 -10.55 7.13
C ARG A 186 18.95 -11.22 8.42
N GLY A 187 17.64 -11.36 8.60
CA GLY A 187 17.04 -11.96 9.79
C GLY A 187 16.89 -13.49 9.75
N THR A 188 17.26 -14.16 8.66
CA THR A 188 17.37 -15.62 8.61
C THR A 188 18.71 -16.02 9.24
N PRO A 189 18.74 -16.73 10.41
CA PRO A 189 19.99 -17.30 10.90
C PRO A 189 20.50 -18.31 9.87
N ASP A 190 21.79 -18.25 9.61
CA ASP A 190 22.49 -19.27 8.84
C ASP A 190 22.39 -20.61 9.61
N GLU A 191 21.43 -21.45 9.29
CA GLU A 191 21.30 -22.81 9.81
C GLU A 191 22.31 -23.76 9.15
N GLY A 192 23.54 -23.31 8.94
CA GLY A 192 24.58 -24.01 8.22
C GLY A 192 25.87 -24.31 8.98
N ALA A 193 25.89 -24.23 10.32
CA ALA A 193 27.13 -24.54 11.05
C ALA A 193 26.89 -25.36 12.35
N ALA A 194 26.21 -26.49 12.23
CA ALA A 194 26.19 -27.49 13.31
C ALA A 194 26.29 -28.89 12.72
N GLY A 195 27.51 -29.32 12.51
CA GLY A 195 27.71 -30.71 12.10
C GLY A 195 29.10 -31.01 11.58
N MET A 196 30.09 -31.13 12.48
CA MET A 196 31.15 -32.13 12.40
C MET A 196 32.21 -31.87 13.49
N ALA A 197 32.00 -32.47 14.63
CA ALA A 197 33.06 -32.85 15.51
C ALA A 197 32.64 -34.14 16.19
N SER A 198 32.94 -35.26 15.55
CA SER A 198 32.97 -36.56 16.16
C SER A 198 34.36 -37.10 16.04
N SER A 199 34.98 -37.33 17.16
CA SER A 199 35.77 -38.52 17.48
C SER A 199 36.44 -38.33 18.79
#